data_dc0c538af8ae90d8b55facc4b3d8c3d6
#
_entry.id   dc0c538af8ae90d8b55facc4b3d8c3d6
#
_cell.length_a   1.000
_cell.length_b   1.000
_cell.length_c   1.000
_cell.angle_alpha   90.00
_cell.angle_beta   90.00
_cell.angle_gamma   90.00
#
_symmetry.space_group_name_H-M   'P 1'
#
loop_
_entity.id
_entity.type
_entity.pdbx_description
1 polymer ?
#
loop_
_entity_poly.entity_id
_entity_poly.type
_entity_poly.pdbx_seq_one_letter_code
_entity_poly.pdbx_strand_id
1 'polypeptide(L)'
;MEQQIQQLMKELSDVKQQMKTMKQELNRQSQRQKDYREICNAIAAHSYCYNCHRQDYEVEHFWTKQQPDSYYNACTSPEGVKAYYVGNTKKARDRQREIVREIYGVDLKEPENVGYRVFNMLGSPYVVIAEDGQTAQGIWMEFSYKSHLDGAGKPCPNASLGKTCAEFVKEDGVWKIWRMRGMPGGFELEIPLAQRKSMEEMTEEEREYTMQEMNWAFFPFSEEEKKVLKQRFLTTEHDPMGYAPTAPYIPNDPPLPEPYESWNDDISLFHFSEEPFTLPPHMLAYEEQWKKEHGIVD
;
A
#
# COMPACT_ATOMS: atom_id res chain seq x y z
N MET A 1 -37.28 -41.53 42.04
CA MET A 1 -37.44 -41.65 40.59
C MET A 1 -37.66 -40.22 39.95
N GLU A 2 -38.66 -39.48 40.38
CA GLU A 2 -38.98 -38.14 39.86
C GLU A 2 -37.82 -37.14 40.02
N GLN A 3 -37.19 -37.09 41.20
CA GLN A 3 -36.02 -36.21 41.42
C GLN A 3 -34.83 -36.55 40.50
N GLN A 4 -34.61 -37.86 40.25
CA GLN A 4 -33.53 -38.26 39.32
C GLN A 4 -33.85 -37.88 37.87
N ILE A 5 -35.12 -37.97 37.46
CA ILE A 5 -35.55 -37.51 36.13
C ILE A 5 -35.35 -35.98 35.97
N GLN A 6 -35.74 -35.20 36.97
CA GLN A 6 -35.52 -33.75 36.97
C GLN A 6 -34.04 -33.39 36.92
N GLN A 7 -33.21 -34.09 37.66
CA GLN A 7 -31.76 -33.93 37.64
C GLN A 7 -31.21 -34.20 36.23
N LEU A 8 -31.57 -35.33 35.63
CA LEU A 8 -31.13 -35.68 34.26
C LEU A 8 -31.62 -34.67 33.20
N MET A 9 -32.85 -34.19 33.34
CA MET A 9 -33.39 -33.14 32.43
C MET A 9 -32.61 -31.85 32.54
N LYS A 10 -32.19 -31.43 33.75
CA LYS A 10 -31.34 -30.28 33.97
C LYS A 10 -29.96 -30.46 33.34
N GLU A 11 -29.31 -31.58 33.60
CA GLU A 11 -27.99 -31.89 33.03
C GLU A 11 -28.04 -31.93 31.48
N LEU A 12 -29.10 -32.49 30.90
CA LEU A 12 -29.30 -32.51 29.47
C LEU A 12 -29.47 -31.06 28.89
N SER A 13 -30.19 -30.22 29.61
CA SER A 13 -30.36 -28.80 29.26
C SER A 13 -29.01 -28.06 29.26
N ASP A 14 -28.22 -28.27 30.31
CA ASP A 14 -26.92 -27.67 30.49
C ASP A 14 -25.94 -28.11 29.38
N VAL A 15 -25.91 -29.40 29.06
CA VAL A 15 -25.10 -29.95 27.94
C VAL A 15 -25.54 -29.34 26.60
N LYS A 16 -26.84 -29.26 26.34
CA LYS A 16 -27.33 -28.62 25.09
C LYS A 16 -26.91 -27.17 24.99
N GLN A 17 -26.95 -26.42 26.09
CA GLN A 17 -26.50 -25.01 26.11
C GLN A 17 -24.99 -24.90 25.87
N GLN A 18 -24.20 -25.77 26.53
CA GLN A 18 -22.75 -25.82 26.29
C GLN A 18 -22.41 -26.16 24.83
N MET A 19 -23.09 -27.15 24.25
CA MET A 19 -22.90 -27.49 22.82
C MET A 19 -23.23 -26.32 21.88
N LYS A 20 -24.30 -25.56 22.20
CA LYS A 20 -24.65 -24.35 21.41
C LYS A 20 -23.57 -23.31 21.50
N THR A 21 -23.05 -23.03 22.68
CA THR A 21 -21.97 -22.09 22.91
C THR A 21 -20.68 -22.51 22.20
N MET A 22 -20.31 -23.79 22.34
CA MET A 22 -19.13 -24.33 21.63
C MET A 22 -19.25 -24.24 20.11
N LYS A 23 -20.44 -24.51 19.57
CA LYS A 23 -20.69 -24.40 18.13
C LYS A 23 -20.57 -22.93 17.65
N GLN A 24 -21.08 -22.00 18.44
CA GLN A 24 -20.93 -20.55 18.12
C GLN A 24 -19.47 -20.12 18.12
N GLU A 25 -18.71 -20.56 19.14
CA GLU A 25 -17.29 -20.23 19.23
C GLU A 25 -16.49 -20.86 18.08
N LEU A 26 -16.75 -22.11 17.73
CA LEU A 26 -16.12 -22.77 16.59
C LEU A 26 -16.41 -22.04 15.27
N ASN A 27 -17.64 -21.61 15.08
CA ASN A 27 -18.02 -20.84 13.89
C ASN A 27 -17.28 -19.49 13.86
N ARG A 28 -17.16 -18.80 15.00
CA ARG A 28 -16.43 -17.55 15.12
C ARG A 28 -14.95 -17.73 14.80
N GLN A 29 -14.32 -18.75 15.34
CA GLN A 29 -12.91 -19.06 15.06
C GLN A 29 -12.70 -19.44 13.58
N SER A 30 -13.58 -20.23 13.01
CA SER A 30 -13.53 -20.59 11.59
C SER A 30 -13.67 -19.36 10.70
N GLN A 31 -14.57 -18.43 11.04
CA GLN A 31 -14.73 -17.18 10.29
C GLN A 31 -13.47 -16.31 10.40
N ARG A 32 -12.89 -16.15 11.60
CA ARG A 32 -11.64 -15.39 11.79
C ARG A 32 -10.47 -15.96 10.98
N GLN A 33 -10.35 -17.27 10.90
CA GLN A 33 -9.32 -17.92 10.08
C GLN A 33 -9.54 -17.67 8.59
N LYS A 34 -10.79 -17.66 8.14
CA LYS A 34 -11.15 -17.31 6.77
C LYS A 34 -10.80 -15.85 6.49
N ASP A 35 -11.21 -14.94 7.36
CA ASP A 35 -10.94 -13.50 7.25
C ASP A 35 -9.44 -13.21 7.19
N TYR A 36 -8.65 -13.79 8.09
CA TYR A 36 -7.19 -13.67 8.08
C TYR A 36 -6.58 -14.09 6.74
N ARG A 37 -7.03 -15.24 6.21
CA ARG A 37 -6.52 -15.74 4.92
C ARG A 37 -6.93 -14.83 3.75
N GLU A 38 -8.14 -14.29 3.75
CA GLU A 38 -8.60 -13.38 2.72
C GLU A 38 -7.80 -12.06 2.73
N ILE A 39 -7.52 -11.51 3.91
CA ILE A 39 -6.66 -10.33 4.08
C ILE A 39 -5.24 -10.59 3.58
N CYS A 40 -4.64 -11.70 3.98
CA CYS A 40 -3.31 -12.07 3.50
C CYS A 40 -3.28 -12.29 1.98
N ASN A 41 -4.35 -12.84 1.40
CA ASN A 41 -4.46 -13.00 -0.05
C ASN A 41 -4.61 -11.66 -0.78
N ALA A 42 -5.30 -10.68 -0.20
CA ALA A 42 -5.41 -9.33 -0.79
C ALA A 42 -4.03 -8.66 -0.88
N ILE A 43 -3.21 -8.77 0.16
CA ILE A 43 -1.83 -8.24 0.13
C ILE A 43 -0.91 -9.07 -0.76
N ALA A 44 -1.06 -10.38 -0.81
CA ALA A 44 -0.32 -11.20 -1.76
C ALA A 44 -0.66 -10.85 -3.21
N ALA A 45 -1.95 -10.57 -3.49
CA ALA A 45 -2.40 -10.09 -4.79
C ALA A 45 -1.80 -8.71 -5.12
N HIS A 46 -1.71 -7.78 -4.14
CA HIS A 46 -1.01 -6.50 -4.30
C HIS A 46 0.45 -6.73 -4.74
N SER A 47 1.21 -7.53 -3.99
CA SER A 47 2.60 -7.83 -4.35
C SER A 47 2.71 -8.43 -5.76
N TYR A 48 1.85 -9.39 -6.10
CA TYR A 48 1.83 -10.01 -7.43
C TYR A 48 1.49 -9.00 -8.53
N CYS A 49 0.40 -8.24 -8.38
CA CYS A 49 -0.04 -7.27 -9.37
C CYS A 49 0.99 -6.15 -9.58
N TYR A 50 1.61 -5.69 -8.48
CA TYR A 50 2.68 -4.70 -8.55
C TYR A 50 3.87 -5.19 -9.39
N ASN A 51 4.33 -6.42 -9.13
CA ASN A 51 5.45 -7.04 -9.84
C ASN A 51 5.14 -7.33 -11.31
N CYS A 52 3.86 -7.59 -11.64
CA CYS A 52 3.40 -7.87 -13.01
C CYS A 52 2.89 -6.64 -13.74
N HIS A 53 2.99 -5.45 -13.16
CA HIS A 53 2.44 -4.20 -13.68
C HIS A 53 0.92 -4.25 -13.97
N ARG A 54 0.18 -4.94 -13.08
CA ARG A 54 -1.29 -5.09 -13.16
C ARG A 54 -1.99 -4.36 -12.02
N GLN A 55 -1.55 -3.14 -11.73
CA GLN A 55 -2.15 -2.27 -10.72
C GLN A 55 -3.60 -1.90 -11.07
N ASP A 56 -3.93 -1.84 -12.35
CA ASP A 56 -5.29 -1.70 -12.87
C ASP A 56 -6.22 -2.79 -12.32
N TYR A 57 -5.82 -4.04 -12.49
CA TYR A 57 -6.57 -5.20 -11.99
C TYR A 57 -6.66 -5.21 -10.47
N GLU A 58 -5.57 -4.87 -9.79
CA GLU A 58 -5.53 -4.82 -8.33
C GLU A 58 -6.54 -3.82 -7.77
N VAL A 59 -6.51 -2.57 -8.26
CA VAL A 59 -7.42 -1.52 -7.79
C VAL A 59 -8.87 -1.90 -8.06
N GLU A 60 -9.14 -2.52 -9.19
CA GLU A 60 -10.50 -2.94 -9.53
C GLU A 60 -11.03 -4.05 -8.61
N HIS A 61 -10.19 -4.99 -8.17
CA HIS A 61 -10.67 -6.20 -7.49
C HIS A 61 -10.40 -6.22 -5.98
N PHE A 62 -9.36 -5.56 -5.49
CA PHE A 62 -8.91 -5.70 -4.11
C PHE A 62 -9.02 -4.43 -3.28
N TRP A 63 -9.18 -3.26 -3.90
CA TRP A 63 -9.34 -2.00 -3.18
C TRP A 63 -10.81 -1.69 -2.92
N THR A 64 -11.04 -0.93 -1.82
CA THR A 64 -12.37 -0.40 -1.48
C THR A 64 -12.88 0.57 -2.55
N LYS A 65 -14.18 0.55 -2.76
CA LYS A 65 -14.88 1.52 -3.62
C LYS A 65 -15.87 2.38 -2.84
N GLN A 66 -16.14 2.00 -1.58
CA GLN A 66 -17.15 2.63 -0.75
C GLN A 66 -16.55 3.59 0.27
N GLN A 67 -15.26 3.48 0.58
CA GLN A 67 -14.59 4.33 1.55
C GLN A 67 -14.01 5.58 0.89
N PRO A 68 -14.58 6.78 1.13
CA PRO A 68 -14.15 8.02 0.46
C PRO A 68 -12.74 8.46 0.86
N ASP A 69 -12.24 7.96 1.99
CA ASP A 69 -10.94 8.25 2.58
C ASP A 69 -9.92 7.13 2.35
N SER A 70 -10.13 6.29 1.34
CA SER A 70 -9.13 5.33 0.94
C SER A 70 -7.81 6.03 0.60
N TYR A 71 -6.70 5.36 0.90
CA TYR A 71 -5.39 6.00 0.87
C TYR A 71 -4.32 5.07 0.31
N TYR A 72 -3.50 5.60 -0.59
CA TYR A 72 -2.27 4.97 -1.02
C TYR A 72 -1.12 5.99 -1.07
N ASN A 73 -0.12 5.81 -0.21
CA ASN A 73 1.08 6.65 -0.09
C ASN A 73 0.79 8.17 0.08
N ALA A 74 0.37 8.86 -0.95
CA ALA A 74 0.13 10.30 -0.94
C ALA A 74 -1.29 10.70 -1.35
N CYS A 75 -2.10 9.74 -1.81
CA CYS A 75 -3.38 10.05 -2.43
C CYS A 75 -4.54 9.45 -1.66
N THR A 76 -5.59 10.24 -1.53
CA THR A 76 -6.84 9.88 -0.87
C THR A 76 -7.96 9.75 -1.89
N SER A 77 -9.04 9.10 -1.53
CA SER A 77 -10.19 8.68 -2.31
C SER A 77 -9.92 7.48 -3.24
N PRO A 78 -10.94 6.69 -3.59
CA PRO A 78 -10.79 5.59 -4.54
C PRO A 78 -10.27 6.04 -5.91
N GLU A 79 -10.79 7.17 -6.43
CA GLU A 79 -10.37 7.76 -7.69
C GLU A 79 -8.92 8.26 -7.60
N GLY A 80 -8.57 8.89 -6.48
CA GLY A 80 -7.21 9.36 -6.21
C GLY A 80 -6.21 8.24 -6.14
N VAL A 81 -6.52 7.16 -5.44
CA VAL A 81 -5.68 5.96 -5.40
C VAL A 81 -5.49 5.39 -6.80
N LYS A 82 -6.57 5.26 -7.58
CA LYS A 82 -6.51 4.75 -8.94
C LYS A 82 -5.65 5.62 -9.84
N ALA A 83 -5.91 6.93 -9.89
CA ALA A 83 -5.16 7.86 -10.71
C ALA A 83 -3.66 7.90 -10.36
N TYR A 84 -3.33 7.89 -9.08
CA TYR A 84 -1.93 7.90 -8.63
C TYR A 84 -1.27 6.54 -8.84
N TYR A 85 -1.84 5.46 -8.33
CA TYR A 85 -1.19 4.16 -8.31
C TYR A 85 -1.10 3.54 -9.70
N VAL A 86 -2.20 3.53 -10.45
CA VAL A 86 -2.21 3.01 -11.82
C VAL A 86 -1.53 3.98 -12.77
N GLY A 87 -1.89 5.25 -12.71
CA GLY A 87 -1.38 6.28 -13.62
C GLY A 87 0.13 6.49 -13.52
N ASN A 88 0.65 6.54 -12.28
CA ASN A 88 2.08 6.75 -12.05
C ASN A 88 2.94 5.61 -12.61
N THR A 89 2.56 4.39 -12.34
CA THR A 89 3.31 3.23 -12.83
C THR A 89 3.27 3.12 -14.34
N LYS A 90 2.18 3.50 -14.97
CA LYS A 90 2.10 3.58 -16.44
C LYS A 90 3.05 4.64 -17.00
N LYS A 91 3.02 5.86 -16.47
CA LYS A 91 3.92 6.95 -16.90
C LYS A 91 5.40 6.57 -16.74
N ALA A 92 5.75 5.92 -15.63
CA ALA A 92 7.12 5.43 -15.43
C ALA A 92 7.55 4.47 -16.55
N ARG A 93 6.69 3.52 -16.92
CA ARG A 93 6.97 2.61 -18.04
C ARG A 93 7.04 3.33 -19.38
N ASP A 94 6.14 4.27 -19.63
CA ASP A 94 6.15 5.06 -20.86
C ASP A 94 7.46 5.84 -20.99
N ARG A 95 7.89 6.52 -19.92
CA ARG A 95 9.17 7.24 -19.90
C ARG A 95 10.36 6.33 -20.14
N GLN A 96 10.37 5.13 -19.57
CA GLN A 96 11.45 4.16 -19.82
C GLN A 96 11.49 3.71 -21.29
N ARG A 97 10.34 3.52 -21.93
CA ARG A 97 10.28 3.21 -23.37
C ARG A 97 10.79 4.37 -24.23
N GLU A 98 10.48 5.62 -23.84
CA GLU A 98 11.03 6.81 -24.52
C GLU A 98 12.55 6.85 -24.41
N ILE A 99 13.13 6.65 -23.23
CA ILE A 99 14.59 6.62 -23.02
C ILE A 99 15.22 5.52 -23.88
N VAL A 100 14.64 4.33 -23.93
CA VAL A 100 15.13 3.23 -24.77
C VAL A 100 15.08 3.62 -26.25
N ARG A 101 14.02 4.25 -26.70
CA ARG A 101 13.90 4.75 -28.07
C ARG A 101 14.92 5.85 -28.37
N GLU A 102 15.06 6.83 -27.49
CA GLU A 102 15.96 7.97 -27.67
C GLU A 102 17.44 7.56 -27.67
N ILE A 103 17.84 6.70 -26.76
CA ILE A 103 19.25 6.34 -26.56
C ILE A 103 19.68 5.14 -27.40
N TYR A 104 18.81 4.14 -27.54
CA TYR A 104 19.16 2.86 -28.18
C TYR A 104 18.51 2.67 -29.56
N GLY A 105 17.61 3.57 -29.98
CA GLY A 105 16.91 3.48 -31.26
C GLY A 105 15.92 2.31 -31.34
N VAL A 106 15.49 1.74 -30.18
CA VAL A 106 14.58 0.61 -30.11
C VAL A 106 13.19 1.08 -29.75
N ASP A 107 12.20 0.82 -30.58
CA ASP A 107 10.81 1.17 -30.32
C ASP A 107 10.10 0.00 -29.63
N LEU A 108 9.96 0.12 -28.32
CA LEU A 108 9.27 -0.85 -27.47
C LEU A 108 7.78 -0.50 -27.34
N LYS A 109 6.93 -1.51 -27.44
CA LYS A 109 5.48 -1.37 -27.24
C LYS A 109 5.06 -2.06 -25.95
N GLU A 110 3.97 -1.60 -25.35
CA GLU A 110 3.39 -2.31 -24.22
C GLU A 110 2.97 -3.73 -24.64
N PRO A 111 3.23 -4.79 -23.85
CA PRO A 111 3.77 -4.77 -22.49
C PRO A 111 5.30 -4.84 -22.38
N GLU A 112 6.05 -4.62 -23.46
CA GLU A 112 7.51 -4.66 -23.44
C GLU A 112 8.07 -3.59 -22.50
N ASN A 113 8.92 -4.00 -21.59
CA ASN A 113 9.39 -3.14 -20.51
C ASN A 113 10.84 -3.40 -20.16
N VAL A 114 11.72 -3.03 -21.08
CA VAL A 114 13.17 -3.12 -20.87
C VAL A 114 13.62 -1.92 -20.03
N GLY A 115 14.48 -2.18 -19.05
CA GLY A 115 15.07 -1.14 -18.20
C GLY A 115 14.25 -0.78 -16.96
N TYR A 116 12.94 -1.01 -16.95
CA TYR A 116 12.10 -0.81 -15.76
C TYR A 116 11.68 -2.14 -15.16
N ARG A 117 12.22 -2.43 -14.00
CA ARG A 117 11.88 -3.66 -13.26
C ARG A 117 11.50 -3.29 -11.84
N VAL A 118 10.46 -3.92 -11.36
CA VAL A 118 10.02 -3.82 -9.97
C VAL A 118 9.83 -5.23 -9.44
N PHE A 119 10.37 -5.47 -8.27
CA PHE A 119 10.14 -6.67 -7.50
C PHE A 119 9.86 -6.26 -6.07
N ASN A 120 8.68 -6.58 -5.59
CA ASN A 120 8.26 -6.31 -4.23
C ASN A 120 7.82 -7.63 -3.60
N MET A 121 8.45 -8.00 -2.49
CA MET A 121 8.14 -9.21 -1.74
C MET A 121 7.72 -8.82 -0.33
N LEU A 122 6.50 -9.21 0.02
CA LEU A 122 5.93 -8.99 1.34
C LEU A 122 5.90 -10.30 2.12
N GLY A 123 6.38 -10.27 3.34
CA GLY A 123 6.46 -11.44 4.21
C GLY A 123 6.19 -11.10 5.67
N SER A 124 6.24 -12.11 6.54
CA SER A 124 6.07 -11.96 7.98
C SER A 124 4.81 -11.14 8.37
N PRO A 125 3.61 -11.57 7.97
CA PRO A 125 2.38 -10.86 8.24
C PRO A 125 2.09 -10.79 9.74
N TYR A 126 1.77 -9.59 10.23
CA TYR A 126 1.15 -9.38 11.52
C TYR A 126 -0.19 -8.70 11.28
N VAL A 127 -1.29 -9.40 11.54
CA VAL A 127 -2.65 -8.93 11.21
C VAL A 127 -3.53 -9.01 12.44
N VAL A 128 -4.22 -7.92 12.74
CA VAL A 128 -5.24 -7.81 13.77
C VAL A 128 -6.58 -7.54 13.11
N ILE A 129 -7.57 -8.37 13.40
CA ILE A 129 -8.94 -8.21 12.93
C ILE A 129 -9.77 -7.72 14.10
N ALA A 130 -10.57 -6.68 13.89
CA ALA A 130 -11.51 -6.16 14.89
C ALA A 130 -12.41 -7.26 15.46
N GLU A 131 -12.89 -7.10 16.67
CA GLU A 131 -13.79 -8.11 17.26
C GLU A 131 -15.11 -8.20 16.52
N ASP A 132 -15.60 -7.10 15.97
CA ASP A 132 -16.80 -7.04 15.13
C ASP A 132 -16.62 -7.67 13.74
N GLY A 133 -15.38 -7.93 13.33
CA GLY A 133 -15.04 -8.54 12.06
C GLY A 133 -15.29 -7.66 10.83
N GLN A 134 -15.35 -6.34 10.98
CA GLN A 134 -15.63 -5.41 9.88
C GLN A 134 -14.37 -4.70 9.37
N THR A 135 -13.35 -4.54 10.23
CA THR A 135 -12.08 -3.90 9.88
C THR A 135 -10.90 -4.75 10.32
N ALA A 136 -9.75 -4.49 9.72
CA ALA A 136 -8.49 -5.12 10.12
C ALA A 136 -7.32 -4.19 9.84
N GLN A 137 -6.24 -4.42 10.57
CA GLN A 137 -4.95 -3.75 10.37
C GLN A 137 -3.86 -4.81 10.18
N GLY A 138 -2.86 -4.48 9.37
CA GLY A 138 -1.75 -5.39 9.18
C GLY A 138 -0.45 -4.71 8.79
N ILE A 139 0.65 -5.36 9.19
CA ILE A 139 2.01 -4.94 8.85
C ILE A 139 2.74 -6.15 8.26
N TRP A 140 3.46 -5.90 7.18
CA TRP A 140 4.31 -6.88 6.49
C TRP A 140 5.72 -6.34 6.37
N MET A 141 6.70 -7.20 6.54
CA MET A 141 8.07 -6.88 6.14
C MET A 141 8.17 -6.85 4.63
N GLU A 142 8.86 -5.86 4.11
CA GLU A 142 8.99 -5.61 2.68
C GLU A 142 10.45 -5.70 2.24
N PHE A 143 10.71 -6.48 1.20
CA PHE A 143 11.91 -6.37 0.37
C PHE A 143 11.49 -5.86 -1.00
N SER A 144 12.01 -4.71 -1.39
CA SER A 144 11.75 -4.10 -2.69
C SER A 144 13.03 -3.96 -3.49
N TYR A 145 12.97 -4.35 -4.75
CA TYR A 145 13.99 -4.07 -5.74
C TYR A 145 13.36 -3.32 -6.92
N LYS A 146 13.97 -2.21 -7.30
CA LYS A 146 13.58 -1.45 -8.48
C LYS A 146 14.81 -1.21 -9.34
N SER A 147 14.64 -1.27 -10.64
CA SER A 147 15.65 -0.84 -11.58
C SER A 147 14.98 -0.03 -12.70
N HIS A 148 15.58 1.06 -13.07
CA HIS A 148 15.16 1.92 -14.16
C HIS A 148 16.40 2.41 -14.92
N LEU A 149 16.21 3.05 -16.05
CA LEU A 149 17.27 3.74 -16.77
C LEU A 149 17.22 5.22 -16.40
N ASP A 150 18.37 5.83 -16.15
CA ASP A 150 18.48 7.27 -16.06
C ASP A 150 18.31 7.96 -17.43
N GLY A 151 18.32 9.30 -17.46
CA GLY A 151 18.18 10.05 -18.71
C GLY A 151 19.27 9.80 -19.74
N ALA A 152 20.41 9.21 -19.34
CA ALA A 152 21.50 8.78 -20.22
C ALA A 152 21.40 7.30 -20.63
N GLY A 153 20.33 6.60 -20.23
CA GLY A 153 20.14 5.20 -20.53
C GLY A 153 20.93 4.23 -19.64
N LYS A 154 21.55 4.74 -18.56
CA LYS A 154 22.32 3.90 -17.65
C LYS A 154 21.38 3.23 -16.62
N PRO A 155 21.54 1.92 -16.34
CA PRO A 155 20.75 1.27 -15.30
C PRO A 155 21.02 1.85 -13.91
N CYS A 156 19.94 2.12 -13.18
CA CYS A 156 19.93 2.58 -11.79
C CYS A 156 19.16 1.55 -10.94
N PRO A 157 19.81 0.48 -10.47
CA PRO A 157 19.18 -0.47 -9.57
C PRO A 157 19.11 0.10 -8.16
N ASN A 158 18.02 -0.18 -7.45
CA ASN A 158 17.82 0.16 -6.04
C ASN A 158 17.16 -1.01 -5.34
N ALA A 159 17.62 -1.33 -4.14
CA ALA A 159 16.98 -2.30 -3.28
C ALA A 159 16.75 -1.69 -1.89
N SER A 160 15.60 -1.96 -1.31
CA SER A 160 15.25 -1.48 0.02
C SER A 160 14.65 -2.59 0.86
N LEU A 161 14.90 -2.52 2.15
CA LEU A 161 14.17 -3.24 3.19
C LEU A 161 13.23 -2.27 3.87
N GLY A 162 12.02 -2.72 4.17
CA GLY A 162 11.04 -1.85 4.79
C GLY A 162 9.87 -2.63 5.35
N LYS A 163 8.77 -1.95 5.48
CA LYS A 163 7.49 -2.54 5.85
C LYS A 163 6.37 -1.94 5.00
N THR A 164 5.35 -2.73 4.75
CA THR A 164 4.07 -2.27 4.21
C THR A 164 3.04 -2.35 5.32
N CYS A 165 2.36 -1.25 5.56
CA CYS A 165 1.25 -1.14 6.50
C CYS A 165 -0.05 -1.02 5.71
N ALA A 166 -1.10 -1.71 6.14
CA ALA A 166 -2.40 -1.65 5.47
C ALA A 166 -3.55 -1.77 6.46
N GLU A 167 -4.63 -1.08 6.14
CA GLU A 167 -5.93 -1.15 6.79
C GLU A 167 -6.94 -1.72 5.80
N PHE A 168 -7.86 -2.51 6.32
CA PHE A 168 -8.84 -3.24 5.53
C PHE A 168 -10.24 -2.99 6.06
N VAL A 169 -11.18 -3.04 5.15
CA VAL A 169 -12.62 -2.98 5.45
C VAL A 169 -13.34 -4.12 4.74
N LYS A 170 -14.40 -4.60 5.34
CA LYS A 170 -15.24 -5.62 4.71
C LYS A 170 -16.42 -4.97 3.98
N GLU A 171 -16.42 -5.04 2.66
CA GLU A 171 -17.48 -4.56 1.78
C GLU A 171 -18.24 -5.75 1.19
N ASP A 172 -19.56 -5.80 1.40
CA ASP A 172 -20.41 -6.89 0.90
C ASP A 172 -19.90 -8.31 1.26
N GLY A 173 -19.29 -8.43 2.45
CA GLY A 173 -18.72 -9.68 2.94
C GLY A 173 -17.35 -10.04 2.36
N VAL A 174 -16.72 -9.17 1.60
CA VAL A 174 -15.40 -9.34 0.98
C VAL A 174 -14.41 -8.34 1.57
N TRP A 175 -13.23 -8.82 1.95
CA TRP A 175 -12.18 -7.94 2.44
C TRP A 175 -11.54 -7.12 1.33
N LYS A 176 -11.43 -5.80 1.56
CA LYS A 176 -10.84 -4.82 0.64
C LYS A 176 -9.72 -4.06 1.33
N ILE A 177 -8.70 -3.71 0.57
CA ILE A 177 -7.67 -2.77 1.01
C ILE A 177 -8.33 -1.39 1.11
N TRP A 178 -8.27 -0.80 2.28
CA TRP A 178 -8.82 0.53 2.54
C TRP A 178 -7.73 1.59 2.46
N ARG A 179 -6.67 1.40 3.23
CA ARG A 179 -5.51 2.29 3.24
C ARG A 179 -4.25 1.44 3.20
N MET A 180 -3.25 1.91 2.48
CA MET A 180 -1.96 1.21 2.41
C MET A 180 -0.81 2.19 2.19
N ARG A 181 0.32 1.88 2.81
CA ARG A 181 1.56 2.62 2.65
C ARG A 181 2.77 1.69 2.73
N GLY A 182 3.64 1.79 1.74
CA GLY A 182 5.00 1.26 1.83
C GLY A 182 5.88 2.23 2.62
N MET A 183 6.62 1.70 3.58
CA MET A 183 7.60 2.44 4.37
C MET A 183 8.97 1.82 4.13
N PRO A 184 9.72 2.30 3.14
CA PRO A 184 11.05 1.77 2.83
C PRO A 184 11.97 2.01 4.03
N GLY A 185 12.74 1.00 4.36
CA GLY A 185 13.85 1.12 5.33
C GLY A 185 15.13 1.58 4.65
N GLY A 186 16.07 2.08 5.43
CA GLY A 186 17.31 2.69 4.97
C GLY A 186 18.36 1.73 4.42
N PHE A 187 17.99 0.74 3.61
CA PHE A 187 18.98 -0.13 2.98
C PHE A 187 19.03 0.13 1.47
N GLU A 188 20.15 0.66 1.01
CA GLU A 188 20.42 0.89 -0.40
C GLU A 188 21.73 0.24 -0.81
N LEU A 189 21.69 -0.47 -1.93
CA LEU A 189 22.85 -1.23 -2.42
C LEU A 189 23.89 -0.39 -3.16
N GLU A 190 23.57 0.82 -3.57
CA GLU A 190 24.35 1.49 -4.61
C GLU A 190 25.27 2.59 -4.14
N ILE A 191 24.92 3.30 -3.09
CA ILE A 191 25.74 4.39 -2.57
C ILE A 191 25.98 4.13 -1.09
N PRO A 192 27.24 3.99 -0.64
CA PRO A 192 27.53 3.98 0.78
C PRO A 192 26.85 5.20 1.43
N LEU A 193 26.03 4.98 2.43
CA LEU A 193 25.28 6.02 3.14
C LEU A 193 26.15 7.22 3.54
N ALA A 194 27.42 6.96 3.87
CA ALA A 194 28.41 7.99 4.18
C ALA A 194 28.79 8.90 2.98
N GLN A 195 28.38 8.58 1.78
CA GLN A 195 28.66 9.37 0.57
C GLN A 195 27.41 10.07 0.01
N ARG A 196 26.24 9.86 0.63
CA ARG A 196 25.03 10.56 0.23
C ARG A 196 25.09 12.00 0.71
N LYS A 197 24.88 12.89 -0.23
CA LYS A 197 24.58 14.28 0.10
C LYS A 197 23.18 14.35 0.71
N SER A 198 23.02 15.10 1.78
CA SER A 198 21.69 15.50 2.24
C SER A 198 21.00 16.34 1.16
N MET A 199 19.68 16.44 1.20
CA MET A 199 18.94 17.31 0.25
C MET A 199 19.39 18.78 0.33
N GLU A 200 19.94 19.20 1.47
CA GLU A 200 20.48 20.56 1.67
C GLU A 200 21.84 20.75 1.00
N GLU A 201 22.64 19.68 0.92
CA GLU A 201 23.97 19.69 0.28
C GLU A 201 23.92 19.45 -1.23
N MET A 202 22.77 19.09 -1.77
CA MET A 202 22.56 18.86 -3.20
C MET A 202 22.40 20.18 -3.94
N THR A 203 22.96 20.26 -5.13
CA THR A 203 22.61 21.34 -6.08
C THR A 203 21.14 21.25 -6.47
N GLU A 204 20.60 22.32 -7.04
CA GLU A 204 19.21 22.34 -7.50
C GLU A 204 18.95 21.26 -8.57
N GLU A 205 19.90 21.05 -9.46
CA GLU A 205 19.87 20.02 -10.49
C GLU A 205 19.92 18.60 -9.89
N GLU A 206 20.77 18.37 -8.89
CA GLU A 206 20.83 17.10 -8.16
C GLU A 206 19.54 16.84 -7.36
N ARG A 207 18.95 17.89 -6.78
CA ARG A 207 17.64 17.79 -6.11
C ARG A 207 16.50 17.50 -7.07
N GLU A 208 16.46 18.20 -8.19
CA GLU A 208 15.47 17.93 -9.24
C GLU A 208 15.61 16.50 -9.75
N TYR A 209 16.82 16.04 -10.03
CA TYR A 209 17.09 14.67 -10.45
C TYR A 209 16.64 13.66 -9.39
N THR A 210 17.02 13.87 -8.14
CA THR A 210 16.62 12.98 -7.01
C THR A 210 15.10 12.98 -6.82
N MET A 211 14.46 14.13 -6.91
CA MET A 211 13.01 14.25 -6.86
C MET A 211 12.33 13.60 -8.07
N GLN A 212 12.96 13.62 -9.23
CA GLN A 212 12.52 12.92 -10.44
C GLN A 212 12.60 11.41 -10.28
N GLU A 213 13.63 10.92 -9.65
CA GLU A 213 13.81 9.51 -9.32
C GLU A 213 12.81 9.01 -8.27
N MET A 214 12.36 9.87 -7.37
CA MET A 214 11.47 9.56 -6.25
C MET A 214 9.98 9.51 -6.62
N ASN A 215 9.57 9.04 -7.79
CA ASN A 215 8.18 8.92 -8.26
C ASN A 215 7.35 10.21 -8.29
N TRP A 216 7.87 11.32 -7.77
CA TRP A 216 7.16 12.60 -7.65
C TRP A 216 7.19 13.41 -8.95
N ALA A 217 8.13 13.11 -9.82
CA ALA A 217 8.37 13.82 -11.06
C ALA A 217 7.52 13.32 -12.22
N PHE A 218 6.88 12.20 -12.06
CA PHE A 218 5.99 11.71 -13.11
C PHE A 218 4.72 12.56 -13.25
N PHE A 219 4.41 13.36 -12.24
CA PHE A 219 3.33 14.32 -12.29
C PHE A 219 3.90 15.75 -12.21
N PRO A 220 3.49 16.66 -13.10
CA PRO A 220 3.89 18.06 -13.02
C PRO A 220 3.17 18.74 -11.86
N PHE A 221 3.59 18.44 -10.64
CA PHE A 221 3.10 19.13 -9.46
C PHE A 221 3.59 20.60 -9.49
N SER A 222 2.69 21.52 -9.20
CA SER A 222 3.07 22.88 -8.85
C SER A 222 3.91 22.91 -7.57
N GLU A 223 4.65 23.97 -7.33
CA GLU A 223 5.44 24.09 -6.09
C GLU A 223 4.56 24.13 -4.84
N GLU A 224 3.32 24.63 -4.94
CA GLU A 224 2.32 24.57 -3.87
C GLU A 224 1.91 23.12 -3.56
N GLU A 225 1.62 22.34 -4.58
CA GLU A 225 1.25 20.93 -4.46
C GLU A 225 2.41 20.10 -3.89
N LYS A 226 3.64 20.34 -4.34
CA LYS A 226 4.85 19.73 -3.75
C LYS A 226 4.98 20.05 -2.26
N LYS A 227 4.65 21.28 -1.87
CA LYS A 227 4.73 21.75 -0.49
C LYS A 227 3.69 21.03 0.40
N VAL A 228 2.46 20.90 -0.08
CA VAL A 228 1.39 20.16 0.61
C VAL A 228 1.74 18.68 0.72
N LEU A 229 2.23 18.08 -0.35
CA LEU A 229 2.70 16.69 -0.34
C LEU A 229 3.85 16.51 0.66
N LYS A 230 4.82 17.41 0.65
CA LYS A 230 5.95 17.41 1.58
C LYS A 230 5.51 17.54 3.04
N GLN A 231 4.54 18.42 3.34
CA GLN A 231 4.00 18.56 4.68
C GLN A 231 3.29 17.29 5.17
N ARG A 232 2.56 16.60 4.31
CA ARG A 232 1.90 15.33 4.65
C ARG A 232 2.86 14.20 4.97
N PHE A 233 3.98 14.18 4.28
CA PHE A 233 5.03 13.21 4.57
C PHE A 233 5.86 13.58 5.81
N LEU A 234 5.90 14.84 6.19
CA LEU A 234 6.66 15.33 7.35
C LEU A 234 5.87 15.31 8.67
N THR A 235 4.61 14.89 8.67
CA THR A 235 3.80 14.77 9.91
C THR A 235 4.14 13.54 10.74
N THR A 236 4.93 12.62 10.24
CA THR A 236 5.64 11.65 11.07
C THR A 236 6.97 12.25 11.47
N GLU A 237 7.41 12.09 12.71
CA GLU A 237 8.74 12.56 13.19
C GLU A 237 9.92 11.96 12.41
N HIS A 238 9.63 11.12 11.43
CA HIS A 238 10.57 10.44 10.56
C HIS A 238 10.29 10.80 9.10
N ASP A 239 11.36 10.98 8.34
CA ASP A 239 11.28 11.09 6.88
C ASP A 239 10.45 9.91 6.34
N PRO A 240 9.28 10.17 5.73
CA PRO A 240 8.40 9.11 5.24
C PRO A 240 9.02 8.26 4.14
N MET A 241 10.10 8.71 3.55
CA MET A 241 10.86 7.94 2.58
C MET A 241 11.94 7.07 3.23
N GLY A 242 12.08 7.10 4.55
CA GLY A 242 13.01 6.26 5.30
C GLY A 242 14.48 6.54 5.03
N TYR A 243 14.80 7.64 4.40
CA TYR A 243 16.17 8.05 4.06
C TYR A 243 16.87 8.76 5.21
N ALA A 244 16.66 8.32 6.44
CA ALA A 244 17.58 8.70 7.49
C ALA A 244 18.93 7.99 7.22
N PRO A 245 19.96 8.69 6.74
CA PRO A 245 21.20 8.06 6.27
C PRO A 245 21.98 7.35 7.39
N THR A 246 21.49 7.41 8.61
CA THR A 246 22.13 6.87 9.80
C THR A 246 21.33 5.75 10.49
N ALA A 247 20.15 5.40 10.00
CA ALA A 247 19.34 4.36 10.63
C ALA A 247 19.40 3.05 9.82
N PRO A 248 20.23 2.07 10.24
CA PRO A 248 20.32 0.79 9.54
C PRO A 248 19.17 -0.16 9.85
N TYR A 249 18.10 0.30 10.46
CA TYR A 249 16.96 -0.50 10.89
C TYR A 249 15.63 0.08 10.39
N ILE A 250 14.65 -0.78 10.30
CA ILE A 250 13.29 -0.38 9.96
C ILE A 250 12.68 0.32 11.17
N PRO A 251 12.20 1.57 11.04
CA PRO A 251 11.59 2.30 12.15
C PRO A 251 10.39 1.54 12.74
N ASN A 252 10.19 1.66 14.06
CA ASN A 252 9.00 1.14 14.74
C ASN A 252 7.82 2.13 14.67
N ASP A 253 7.64 2.74 13.51
CA ASP A 253 6.52 3.64 13.22
C ASP A 253 5.88 3.23 11.88
N PRO A 254 4.57 2.96 11.84
CA PRO A 254 3.72 2.74 12.99
C PRO A 254 4.11 1.50 13.80
N PRO A 255 3.76 1.42 15.09
CA PRO A 255 3.94 0.23 15.90
C PRO A 255 3.04 -0.91 15.43
N LEU A 256 3.27 -2.12 15.94
CA LEU A 256 2.37 -3.24 15.67
C LEU A 256 0.96 -2.92 16.18
N PRO A 257 -0.09 -3.19 15.39
CA PRO A 257 -1.46 -2.94 15.82
C PRO A 257 -1.83 -3.81 17.01
N GLU A 258 -2.63 -3.25 17.92
CA GLU A 258 -3.17 -3.96 19.07
C GLU A 258 -4.59 -4.46 18.80
N PRO A 259 -5.08 -5.49 19.54
CA PRO A 259 -6.47 -5.94 19.46
C PRO A 259 -7.45 -4.81 19.79
N TYR A 260 -8.53 -4.70 19.01
CA TYR A 260 -9.57 -3.69 19.17
C TYR A 260 -10.98 -4.26 18.88
N GLU A 261 -12.00 -3.64 19.45
CA GLU A 261 -13.40 -4.09 19.32
C GLU A 261 -14.00 -3.70 17.97
N SER A 262 -13.92 -2.42 17.64
CA SER A 262 -14.42 -1.85 16.39
C SER A 262 -13.56 -0.67 15.98
N TRP A 263 -13.68 -0.25 14.72
CA TRP A 263 -12.90 0.86 14.19
C TRP A 263 -13.21 2.20 14.86
N ASN A 264 -12.19 2.97 15.12
CA ASN A 264 -12.21 4.41 15.31
C ASN A 264 -10.92 5.01 14.73
N ASP A 265 -10.92 6.29 14.40
CA ASP A 265 -9.77 6.91 13.71
C ASP A 265 -8.52 7.03 14.59
N ASP A 266 -8.65 6.98 15.92
CA ASP A 266 -7.52 7.08 16.85
C ASP A 266 -6.58 5.87 16.77
N ILE A 267 -7.09 4.71 16.30
CA ILE A 267 -6.30 3.48 16.16
C ILE A 267 -5.68 3.32 14.78
N SER A 268 -5.91 4.26 13.86
CA SER A 268 -5.34 4.18 12.50
C SER A 268 -3.82 4.05 12.54
N LEU A 269 -3.29 3.18 11.69
CA LEU A 269 -1.84 3.10 11.45
C LEU A 269 -1.32 4.34 10.69
N PHE A 270 -2.23 5.18 10.21
CA PHE A 270 -1.93 6.36 9.41
C PHE A 270 -2.46 7.60 10.11
N HIS A 271 -1.56 8.46 10.54
CA HIS A 271 -1.91 9.77 11.06
C HIS A 271 -1.97 10.76 9.89
N PHE A 272 -3.17 11.17 9.54
CA PHE A 272 -3.38 12.16 8.49
C PHE A 272 -3.41 13.57 9.12
N SER A 273 -2.86 14.57 8.41
CA SER A 273 -3.14 15.97 8.72
C SER A 273 -4.63 16.24 8.52
N GLU A 274 -5.21 17.17 9.29
CA GLU A 274 -6.65 17.46 9.36
C GLU A 274 -7.34 17.76 8.01
N GLU A 275 -6.58 18.09 6.97
CA GLU A 275 -7.12 18.29 5.63
C GLU A 275 -6.83 17.10 4.71
N PRO A 276 -7.88 16.43 4.20
CA PRO A 276 -7.70 15.36 3.23
C PRO A 276 -7.08 15.93 1.95
N PHE A 277 -5.99 15.30 1.50
CA PHE A 277 -5.39 15.63 0.22
C PHE A 277 -6.25 15.04 -0.89
N THR A 278 -6.82 15.91 -1.69
CA THR A 278 -7.44 15.53 -2.95
C THR A 278 -6.41 15.65 -4.08
N LEU A 279 -6.38 14.67 -4.98
CA LEU A 279 -5.54 14.79 -6.16
C LEU A 279 -5.86 16.08 -6.91
N PRO A 280 -4.83 16.77 -7.40
CA PRO A 280 -5.02 17.91 -8.27
C PRO A 280 -5.90 17.56 -9.48
N PRO A 281 -6.74 18.49 -9.96
CA PRO A 281 -7.65 18.23 -11.09
C PRO A 281 -6.97 17.69 -12.35
N HIS A 282 -5.72 18.07 -12.62
CA HIS A 282 -4.98 17.57 -13.77
C HIS A 282 -4.59 16.10 -13.66
N MET A 283 -4.45 15.57 -12.44
CA MET A 283 -4.19 14.14 -12.21
C MET A 283 -5.46 13.32 -12.40
N LEU A 284 -6.61 13.86 -11.98
CA LEU A 284 -7.91 13.27 -12.25
C LEU A 284 -8.23 13.31 -13.77
N ALA A 285 -7.94 14.43 -14.42
CA ALA A 285 -8.09 14.56 -15.88
C ALA A 285 -7.20 13.57 -16.66
N TYR A 286 -6.05 13.21 -16.13
CA TYR A 286 -5.19 12.20 -16.74
C TYR A 286 -5.85 10.81 -16.71
N GLU A 287 -6.52 10.44 -15.64
CA GLU A 287 -7.26 9.17 -15.57
C GLU A 287 -8.37 9.12 -16.62
N GLU A 288 -9.14 10.17 -16.74
CA GLU A 288 -10.20 10.31 -17.75
C GLU A 288 -9.64 10.17 -19.17
N GLN A 289 -8.52 10.84 -19.45
CA GLN A 289 -7.87 10.75 -20.74
C GLN A 289 -7.34 9.33 -20.99
N TRP A 290 -6.74 8.69 -20.00
CA TRP A 290 -6.21 7.34 -20.09
C TRP A 290 -7.32 6.33 -20.33
N LYS A 291 -8.46 6.42 -19.63
CA LYS A 291 -9.66 5.61 -19.87
C LYS A 291 -10.14 5.76 -21.30
N LYS A 292 -10.24 7.00 -21.78
CA LYS A 292 -10.68 7.30 -23.13
C LYS A 292 -9.75 6.75 -24.22
N GLU A 293 -8.43 6.84 -24.02
CA GLU A 293 -7.43 6.30 -24.94
C GLU A 293 -7.43 4.77 -24.99
N HIS A 294 -7.85 4.12 -23.92
CA HIS A 294 -7.87 2.65 -23.81
C HIS A 294 -9.29 2.05 -23.99
N GLY A 295 -10.27 2.88 -24.35
CA GLY A 295 -11.65 2.41 -24.61
C GLY A 295 -12.35 1.85 -23.37
N ILE A 296 -11.93 2.26 -22.18
CA ILE A 296 -12.59 1.89 -20.93
C ILE A 296 -13.74 2.85 -20.72
N VAL A 297 -14.95 2.35 -20.88
CA VAL A 297 -16.20 3.05 -20.58
C VAL A 297 -16.62 2.61 -19.17
N ASP A 298 -16.96 3.58 -18.30
CA ASP A 298 -17.49 3.30 -16.96
C ASP A 298 -18.80 2.52 -17.00
#